data_e4e66da092ad801716c0472aa6843408
#
_entry.id   e4e66da092ad801716c0472aa6843408
#
_cell.length_a   1.000
_cell.length_b   1.000
_cell.length_c   1.000
_cell.angle_alpha   90.00
_cell.angle_beta   90.00
_cell.angle_gamma   90.00
#
_symmetry.space_group_name_H-M   'P 1'
#
loop_
_entity.id
_entity.type
_entity.pdbx_description
1 polymer ?
#
loop_
_entity_poly.entity_id
_entity_poly.type
_entity_poly.pdbx_seq_one_letter_code
_entity_poly.pdbx_strand_id
1 'polypeptide(L)'
;MTPTDNSSLIAFICYTAVVLALAVISNYAFKKRSFLSEYFLGSRGLGVIALALTFGATSASAGSFAGFPSLIYAHGWSLALWIASYMIFPICSMGILGKRLSVISQRTGAITVPDILRERFESRTLALLSTSLMAILLCVYLVPQFTLAALIMQQLLGSSPIYQELAIQLQTVLPELIPQTANPEYVFGLLLFALLVVVYTTFGGFRAVVWTDILQGFVMVIGVLLMLIFAIIQVGGLPNASSAMSSMQPPRLGTASFNLDMPAPPNGIRIDSETWFMLGDDLYRTNEAVHILEGTQESASVKVTQIMTPFEIDRITADGVAELPATAVIHELTPYARGDGQSGTYMKPPGPSPSDPNGFLPLGLAVSFFAFWALAGTGQPSNMVRLMAFTGTRTLRRAIASLVTYFLMIYFPLVIIFCCARLLAPGLDHTPDRIMPVMAYILSEGAGVPWLAGILIAAPFAAAMSTVDSFILMISSSVVRDVYQQSIHPCASQRSLKWISYGTTLLIGLIATFGALYPPQFLQYIIVFTGGGLAVAFLAPVALGIYWPRFNKSGAIMSMGLGIIVYALLYLIGFIILNDITPVRPLGLDPLIWGFLASLIGGWIGTYLTGSNSEEVLEKFFGKPLPTQDIS
;
A
#
# COMPACT_ATOMS: atom_id res chain seq x y z
N MET A 1 -9.90 25.85 7.52
CA MET A 1 -10.58 25.40 6.27
C MET A 1 -11.95 26.05 6.22
N THR A 2 -12.21 26.87 5.21
CA THR A 2 -13.54 27.48 5.03
C THR A 2 -14.56 26.39 4.70
N PRO A 3 -15.69 26.30 5.39
CA PRO A 3 -16.73 25.33 5.08
C PRO A 3 -17.46 25.80 3.82
N THR A 4 -17.76 24.87 2.95
CA THR A 4 -18.86 24.91 1.95
C THR A 4 -18.54 24.73 0.48
N ASP A 5 -17.37 24.34 0.06
CA ASP A 5 -17.26 23.91 -1.34
C ASP A 5 -17.41 22.38 -1.46
N ASN A 6 -18.67 21.92 -1.63
CA ASN A 6 -18.98 20.50 -1.90
C ASN A 6 -18.50 20.05 -3.31
N SER A 7 -17.84 20.90 -4.06
CA SER A 7 -17.45 20.62 -5.44
C SER A 7 -16.42 19.47 -5.53
N SER A 8 -15.47 19.40 -4.60
CA SER A 8 -14.49 18.31 -4.51
C SER A 8 -15.17 16.97 -4.20
N LEU A 9 -16.14 16.98 -3.29
CA LEU A 9 -16.95 15.80 -2.94
C LEU A 9 -17.77 15.33 -4.14
N ILE A 10 -18.41 16.24 -4.86
CA ILE A 10 -19.20 15.91 -6.06
C ILE A 10 -18.29 15.29 -7.12
N ALA A 11 -17.12 15.88 -7.38
CA ALA A 11 -16.16 15.33 -8.34
C ALA A 11 -15.71 13.90 -7.97
N PHE A 12 -15.44 13.65 -6.69
CA PHE A 12 -15.08 12.32 -6.19
C PHE A 12 -16.25 11.31 -6.29
N ILE A 13 -17.47 11.72 -5.97
CA ILE A 13 -18.67 10.88 -6.11
C ILE A 13 -18.91 10.53 -7.58
N CYS A 14 -18.76 11.49 -8.50
CA CYS A 14 -18.87 11.24 -9.93
C CYS A 14 -17.83 10.20 -10.39
N TYR A 15 -16.59 10.32 -9.95
CA TYR A 15 -15.55 9.33 -10.24
C TYR A 15 -15.96 7.93 -9.72
N THR A 16 -16.35 7.83 -8.45
CA THR A 16 -16.75 6.55 -7.83
C THR A 16 -17.95 5.93 -8.54
N ALA A 17 -18.94 6.73 -8.93
CA ALA A 17 -20.11 6.30 -9.70
C ALA A 17 -19.71 5.72 -11.07
N VAL A 18 -18.76 6.36 -11.77
CA VAL A 18 -18.23 5.85 -13.06
C VAL A 18 -17.54 4.49 -12.87
N VAL A 19 -16.72 4.34 -11.82
CA VAL A 19 -16.05 3.05 -11.51
C VAL A 19 -17.08 1.95 -11.25
N LEU A 20 -18.10 2.23 -10.42
CA LEU A 20 -19.17 1.27 -10.13
C LEU A 20 -20.01 0.93 -11.36
N ALA A 21 -20.36 1.91 -12.17
CA ALA A 21 -21.09 1.69 -13.43
C ALA A 21 -20.28 0.80 -14.37
N LEU A 22 -18.98 1.05 -14.52
CA LEU A 22 -18.09 0.24 -15.35
C LEU A 22 -18.02 -1.21 -14.85
N ALA A 23 -17.93 -1.43 -13.53
CA ALA A 23 -17.93 -2.76 -12.92
C ALA A 23 -19.25 -3.51 -13.20
N VAL A 24 -20.39 -2.84 -13.09
CA VAL A 24 -21.71 -3.41 -13.39
C VAL A 24 -21.85 -3.74 -14.87
N ILE A 25 -21.52 -2.80 -15.76
CA ILE A 25 -21.63 -2.98 -17.22
C ILE A 25 -20.74 -4.14 -17.67
N SER A 26 -19.50 -4.23 -17.18
CA SER A 26 -18.58 -5.31 -17.55
C SER A 26 -19.09 -6.69 -17.13
N ASN A 27 -19.80 -6.79 -16.01
CA ASN A 27 -20.43 -8.04 -15.58
C ASN A 27 -21.61 -8.47 -16.46
N TYR A 28 -22.42 -7.52 -16.94
CA TYR A 28 -23.56 -7.82 -17.82
C TYR A 28 -23.15 -8.19 -19.26
N ALA A 29 -22.11 -7.57 -19.79
CA ALA A 29 -21.70 -7.71 -21.19
C ALA A 29 -21.17 -9.11 -21.57
N PHE A 30 -20.77 -9.97 -20.59
CA PHE A 30 -19.96 -11.16 -20.88
C PHE A 30 -20.42 -12.47 -20.22
N LYS A 31 -21.72 -12.72 -20.22
CA LYS A 31 -22.29 -13.97 -19.66
C LYS A 31 -22.17 -15.18 -20.59
N LYS A 32 -21.04 -15.92 -20.68
CA LYS A 32 -21.12 -17.28 -21.29
C LYS A 32 -19.84 -18.15 -21.24
N ARG A 33 -19.27 -18.49 -20.06
CA ARG A 33 -18.30 -19.61 -19.95
C ARG A 33 -18.23 -20.13 -18.51
N SER A 34 -17.37 -21.14 -18.21
CA SER A 34 -17.28 -21.72 -16.87
C SER A 34 -16.98 -20.65 -15.80
N PHE A 35 -17.71 -20.65 -14.68
CA PHE A 35 -17.61 -19.65 -13.62
C PHE A 35 -16.17 -19.42 -13.14
N LEU A 36 -15.40 -20.48 -12.82
CA LEU A 36 -14.07 -20.37 -12.27
C LEU A 36 -13.07 -19.70 -13.22
N SER A 37 -12.99 -20.14 -14.48
CA SER A 37 -12.01 -19.61 -15.41
C SER A 37 -12.29 -18.16 -15.83
N GLU A 38 -13.58 -17.79 -15.91
CA GLU A 38 -13.95 -16.41 -16.24
C GLU A 38 -13.91 -15.47 -15.05
N TYR A 39 -14.38 -15.96 -13.89
CA TYR A 39 -14.44 -15.16 -12.68
C TYR A 39 -13.04 -14.85 -12.13
N PHE A 40 -12.05 -15.76 -12.31
CA PHE A 40 -10.71 -15.62 -11.73
C PHE A 40 -9.57 -15.32 -12.74
N LEU A 41 -9.74 -15.57 -14.06
CA LEU A 41 -8.70 -15.28 -15.07
C LEU A 41 -9.20 -14.51 -16.30
N GLY A 42 -10.49 -14.21 -16.41
CA GLY A 42 -11.03 -13.41 -17.52
C GLY A 42 -10.75 -13.90 -18.91
N SER A 43 -10.71 -15.24 -19.14
CA SER A 43 -10.53 -15.90 -20.47
C SER A 43 -9.14 -15.76 -21.10
N ARG A 44 -8.10 -15.34 -20.39
CA ARG A 44 -6.70 -15.30 -20.88
C ARG A 44 -6.50 -14.45 -22.14
N GLY A 45 -7.22 -13.34 -22.26
CA GLY A 45 -7.24 -12.49 -23.46
C GLY A 45 -6.64 -11.09 -23.31
N LEU A 46 -5.75 -10.86 -22.32
CA LEU A 46 -5.23 -9.52 -22.05
C LEU A 46 -4.31 -9.01 -23.17
N GLY A 47 -4.68 -7.89 -23.78
CA GLY A 47 -3.83 -7.13 -24.69
C GLY A 47 -2.76 -6.31 -23.96
N VAL A 48 -1.93 -5.56 -24.71
CA VAL A 48 -0.78 -4.81 -24.18
C VAL A 48 -1.20 -3.81 -23.10
N ILE A 49 -2.16 -2.94 -23.42
CA ILE A 49 -2.60 -1.85 -22.51
C ILE A 49 -3.31 -2.45 -21.28
N ALA A 50 -4.22 -3.41 -21.49
CA ALA A 50 -4.93 -4.06 -20.40
C ALA A 50 -3.96 -4.76 -19.44
N LEU A 51 -2.96 -5.51 -19.97
CA LEU A 51 -1.95 -6.17 -19.15
C LEU A 51 -1.10 -5.15 -18.39
N ALA A 52 -0.60 -4.10 -19.05
CA ALA A 52 0.26 -3.10 -18.41
C ALA A 52 -0.49 -2.32 -17.33
N LEU A 53 -1.71 -1.85 -17.61
CA LEU A 53 -2.46 -1.03 -16.66
C LEU A 53 -3.03 -1.83 -15.50
N THR A 54 -3.60 -3.04 -15.73
CA THR A 54 -4.07 -3.87 -14.60
C THR A 54 -2.91 -4.34 -13.72
N PHE A 55 -1.76 -4.70 -14.31
CA PHE A 55 -0.56 -5.04 -13.55
C PHE A 55 -0.03 -3.82 -12.78
N GLY A 56 0.05 -2.66 -13.45
CA GLY A 56 0.49 -1.41 -12.86
C GLY A 56 -0.43 -0.91 -11.75
N ALA A 57 -1.73 -0.87 -11.99
CA ALA A 57 -2.73 -0.41 -11.02
C ALA A 57 -2.75 -1.29 -9.76
N THR A 58 -2.68 -2.62 -9.92
CA THR A 58 -2.62 -3.53 -8.76
C THR A 58 -1.31 -3.41 -7.97
N SER A 59 -0.21 -3.10 -8.65
CA SER A 59 1.10 -2.90 -7.99
C SER A 59 1.22 -1.52 -7.34
N ALA A 60 0.51 -0.51 -7.87
CA ALA A 60 0.41 0.83 -7.32
C ALA A 60 -0.68 0.85 -6.24
N SER A 61 -0.32 0.50 -5.01
CA SER A 61 -1.22 0.33 -3.85
C SER A 61 -1.22 1.54 -2.92
N ALA A 62 -1.89 1.43 -1.77
CA ALA A 62 -1.76 2.41 -0.67
C ALA A 62 -0.29 2.64 -0.27
N GLY A 63 0.59 1.64 -0.43
CA GLY A 63 2.01 1.82 -0.26
C GLY A 63 2.62 2.85 -1.18
N SER A 64 2.15 2.90 -2.43
CA SER A 64 2.61 3.87 -3.42
C SER A 64 2.05 5.28 -3.20
N PHE A 65 0.81 5.39 -2.67
CA PHE A 65 0.07 6.65 -2.58
C PHE A 65 -0.15 7.19 -1.17
N ALA A 66 0.21 6.44 -0.12
CA ALA A 66 0.28 6.94 1.25
C ALA A 66 1.65 6.63 1.85
N GLY A 67 2.06 5.37 1.87
CA GLY A 67 3.28 4.95 2.54
C GLY A 67 4.55 5.51 1.90
N PHE A 68 4.70 5.47 0.57
CA PHE A 68 5.85 6.05 -0.13
C PHE A 68 5.89 7.59 -0.02
N PRO A 69 4.78 8.32 -0.24
CA PRO A 69 4.68 9.74 0.08
C PRO A 69 5.07 10.12 1.50
N SER A 70 4.60 9.38 2.51
CA SER A 70 4.92 9.66 3.89
C SER A 70 6.39 9.50 4.21
N LEU A 71 7.04 8.46 3.66
CA LEU A 71 8.48 8.27 3.79
C LEU A 71 9.28 9.34 3.05
N ILE A 72 8.86 9.78 1.85
CA ILE A 72 9.53 10.87 1.14
C ILE A 72 9.42 12.16 1.95
N TYR A 73 8.24 12.45 2.47
CA TYR A 73 8.02 13.60 3.33
C TYR A 73 8.94 13.56 4.56
N ALA A 74 9.03 12.42 5.25
CA ALA A 74 9.84 12.27 6.46
C ALA A 74 11.36 12.26 6.19
N HIS A 75 11.83 11.69 5.06
CA HIS A 75 13.26 11.40 4.85
C HIS A 75 13.85 12.02 3.56
N GLY A 76 13.03 12.70 2.76
CA GLY A 76 13.47 13.46 1.59
C GLY A 76 13.95 12.62 0.41
N TRP A 77 14.94 13.14 -0.34
CA TRP A 77 15.48 12.57 -1.57
C TRP A 77 16.09 11.18 -1.45
N SER A 78 16.40 10.70 -0.23
CA SER A 78 16.89 9.33 -0.03
C SER A 78 15.97 8.27 -0.62
N LEU A 79 14.67 8.54 -0.71
CA LEU A 79 13.66 7.66 -1.29
C LEU A 79 13.72 7.56 -2.83
N ALA A 80 14.43 8.47 -3.51
CA ALA A 80 14.58 8.42 -4.97
C ALA A 80 15.23 7.10 -5.44
N LEU A 81 16.01 6.44 -4.58
CA LEU A 81 16.59 5.13 -4.88
C LEU A 81 15.53 4.07 -5.21
N TRP A 82 14.34 4.18 -4.64
CA TRP A 82 13.24 3.26 -4.91
C TRP A 82 12.67 3.36 -6.33
N ILE A 83 12.82 4.50 -6.99
CA ILE A 83 12.42 4.66 -8.40
C ILE A 83 13.13 3.61 -9.25
N ALA A 84 14.45 3.44 -9.06
CA ALA A 84 15.23 2.44 -9.79
C ALA A 84 14.72 1.01 -9.55
N SER A 85 14.35 0.67 -8.31
CA SER A 85 13.76 -0.62 -7.96
C SER A 85 12.43 -0.87 -8.70
N TYR A 86 11.55 0.14 -8.78
CA TYR A 86 10.30 0.05 -9.54
C TYR A 86 10.51 -0.08 -11.06
N MET A 87 11.58 0.53 -11.61
CA MET A 87 11.88 0.41 -13.05
C MET A 87 12.37 -1.00 -13.41
N ILE A 88 13.12 -1.65 -12.52
CA ILE A 88 13.64 -3.00 -12.73
C ILE A 88 12.55 -4.07 -12.50
N PHE A 89 11.58 -3.83 -11.62
CA PHE A 89 10.54 -4.78 -11.26
C PHE A 89 9.78 -5.38 -12.47
N PRO A 90 9.24 -4.62 -13.44
CA PRO A 90 8.58 -5.19 -14.61
C PRO A 90 9.48 -6.09 -15.46
N ILE A 91 10.75 -5.74 -15.55
CA ILE A 91 11.74 -6.50 -16.31
C ILE A 91 11.98 -7.86 -15.63
N CYS A 92 12.16 -7.87 -14.31
CA CYS A 92 12.33 -9.11 -13.55
C CYS A 92 11.05 -9.95 -13.58
N SER A 93 9.90 -9.40 -13.24
CA SER A 93 8.65 -10.14 -13.14
C SER A 93 8.19 -10.69 -14.50
N MET A 94 7.99 -9.81 -15.47
CA MET A 94 7.50 -10.19 -16.80
C MET A 94 8.57 -10.88 -17.64
N GLY A 95 9.83 -10.43 -17.55
CA GLY A 95 10.94 -10.96 -18.36
C GLY A 95 11.36 -12.34 -17.92
N ILE A 96 11.49 -12.58 -16.60
CA ILE A 96 11.91 -13.88 -16.06
C ILE A 96 10.72 -14.85 -16.02
N LEU A 97 9.63 -14.48 -15.36
CA LEU A 97 8.54 -15.41 -15.09
C LEU A 97 7.48 -15.47 -16.20
N GLY A 98 7.20 -14.34 -16.89
CA GLY A 98 6.00 -14.16 -17.70
C GLY A 98 5.77 -15.24 -18.75
N LYS A 99 6.74 -15.45 -19.66
CA LYS A 99 6.58 -16.44 -20.75
C LYS A 99 6.39 -17.86 -20.21
N ARG A 100 7.18 -18.26 -19.21
CA ARG A 100 7.12 -19.62 -18.65
C ARG A 100 5.83 -19.87 -17.90
N LEU A 101 5.41 -18.94 -17.05
CA LEU A 101 4.14 -19.04 -16.31
C LEU A 101 2.94 -19.13 -17.23
N SER A 102 2.89 -18.32 -18.29
CA SER A 102 1.81 -18.37 -19.28
C SER A 102 1.71 -19.75 -19.97
N VAL A 103 2.83 -20.25 -20.46
CA VAL A 103 2.87 -21.56 -21.15
C VAL A 103 2.47 -22.69 -20.20
N ILE A 104 3.00 -22.70 -18.99
CA ILE A 104 2.69 -23.73 -17.98
C ILE A 104 1.21 -23.66 -17.59
N SER A 105 0.69 -22.48 -17.27
CA SER A 105 -0.72 -22.30 -16.94
C SER A 105 -1.67 -22.77 -18.07
N GLN A 106 -1.31 -22.55 -19.34
CA GLN A 106 -2.09 -23.05 -20.46
C GLN A 106 -2.05 -24.58 -20.58
N ARG A 107 -0.89 -25.20 -20.35
CA ARG A 107 -0.72 -26.67 -20.42
C ARG A 107 -1.40 -27.41 -19.28
N THR A 108 -1.32 -26.85 -18.06
CA THR A 108 -1.83 -27.49 -16.85
C THR A 108 -3.29 -27.15 -16.56
N GLY A 109 -3.80 -26.06 -17.15
CA GLY A 109 -5.10 -25.49 -16.79
C GLY A 109 -5.10 -24.74 -15.45
N ALA A 110 -3.93 -24.55 -14.82
CA ALA A 110 -3.80 -23.87 -13.54
C ALA A 110 -4.29 -22.41 -13.62
N ILE A 111 -4.99 -21.98 -12.58
CA ILE A 111 -5.58 -20.64 -12.47
C ILE A 111 -5.03 -19.83 -11.28
N THR A 112 -4.30 -20.47 -10.37
CA THR A 112 -3.66 -19.86 -9.20
C THR A 112 -2.18 -20.24 -9.13
N VAL A 113 -1.37 -19.54 -8.34
CA VAL A 113 0.03 -19.91 -8.10
C VAL A 113 0.14 -21.20 -7.28
N PRO A 114 -0.64 -21.40 -6.20
CA PRO A 114 -0.71 -22.69 -5.51
C PRO A 114 -1.09 -23.86 -6.43
N ASP A 115 -2.00 -23.64 -7.40
CA ASP A 115 -2.39 -24.65 -8.39
C ASP A 115 -1.19 -25.06 -9.28
N ILE A 116 -0.35 -24.11 -9.73
CA ILE A 116 0.90 -24.41 -10.45
C ILE A 116 1.86 -25.23 -9.58
N LEU A 117 2.04 -24.86 -8.31
CA LEU A 117 2.92 -25.61 -7.41
C LEU A 117 2.39 -27.02 -7.16
N ARG A 118 1.06 -27.18 -7.02
CA ARG A 118 0.41 -28.49 -6.91
C ARG A 118 0.67 -29.37 -8.13
N GLU A 119 0.45 -28.84 -9.33
CA GLU A 119 0.65 -29.55 -10.60
C GLU A 119 2.13 -29.90 -10.84
N ARG A 120 3.05 -29.00 -10.40
CA ARG A 120 4.51 -29.22 -10.58
C ARG A 120 5.10 -30.27 -9.64
N PHE A 121 4.57 -30.35 -8.42
CA PHE A 121 5.16 -31.19 -7.37
C PHE A 121 4.22 -32.31 -6.91
N GLU A 122 3.08 -32.49 -7.54
CA GLU A 122 2.05 -33.50 -7.19
C GLU A 122 1.76 -33.53 -5.69
N SER A 123 1.72 -32.33 -5.05
CA SER A 123 1.67 -32.20 -3.61
C SER A 123 0.51 -31.37 -3.12
N ARG A 124 -0.47 -32.02 -2.47
CA ARG A 124 -1.56 -31.37 -1.74
C ARG A 124 -1.03 -30.53 -0.58
N THR A 125 -0.04 -31.02 0.16
CA THR A 125 0.55 -30.31 1.30
C THR A 125 1.18 -28.98 0.86
N LEU A 126 1.93 -28.98 -0.25
CA LEU A 126 2.55 -27.76 -0.76
C LEU A 126 1.49 -26.75 -1.24
N ALA A 127 0.43 -27.23 -1.90
CA ALA A 127 -0.67 -26.37 -2.32
C ALA A 127 -1.38 -25.71 -1.12
N LEU A 128 -1.68 -26.48 -0.07
CA LEU A 128 -2.31 -25.96 1.14
C LEU A 128 -1.39 -24.99 1.89
N LEU A 129 -0.09 -25.30 2.02
CA LEU A 129 0.89 -24.42 2.64
C LEU A 129 0.98 -23.08 1.88
N SER A 130 1.11 -23.15 0.55
CA SER A 130 1.20 -21.94 -0.28
C SER A 130 -0.10 -21.12 -0.24
N THR A 131 -1.27 -21.75 -0.28
CA THR A 131 -2.56 -21.04 -0.14
C THR A 131 -2.67 -20.36 1.23
N SER A 132 -2.29 -21.05 2.32
CA SER A 132 -2.37 -20.47 3.66
C SER A 132 -1.43 -19.29 3.85
N LEU A 133 -0.17 -19.41 3.43
CA LEU A 133 0.81 -18.31 3.49
C LEU A 133 0.36 -17.11 2.65
N MET A 134 -0.12 -17.36 1.44
CA MET A 134 -0.63 -16.32 0.56
C MET A 134 -1.85 -15.61 1.18
N ALA A 135 -2.81 -16.36 1.70
CA ALA A 135 -4.02 -15.80 2.30
C ALA A 135 -3.69 -14.93 3.53
N ILE A 136 -2.84 -15.42 4.43
CA ILE A 136 -2.43 -14.68 5.64
C ILE A 136 -1.72 -13.38 5.25
N LEU A 137 -0.68 -13.45 4.42
CA LEU A 137 0.11 -12.27 4.06
C LEU A 137 -0.70 -11.26 3.25
N LEU A 138 -1.56 -11.71 2.33
CA LEU A 138 -2.43 -10.79 1.58
C LEU A 138 -3.54 -10.18 2.44
N CYS A 139 -4.09 -10.90 3.41
CA CYS A 139 -5.04 -10.31 4.37
C CYS A 139 -4.39 -9.18 5.18
N VAL A 140 -3.15 -9.36 5.65
CA VAL A 140 -2.40 -8.30 6.34
C VAL A 140 -2.09 -7.15 5.38
N TYR A 141 -1.77 -7.42 4.11
CA TYR A 141 -1.53 -6.39 3.09
C TYR A 141 -2.77 -5.55 2.77
N LEU A 142 -3.98 -6.08 2.98
CA LEU A 142 -5.22 -5.34 2.78
C LEU A 142 -5.41 -4.23 3.82
N VAL A 143 -4.89 -4.37 5.03
CA VAL A 143 -5.07 -3.39 6.12
C VAL A 143 -4.65 -1.98 5.70
N PRO A 144 -3.44 -1.70 5.17
CA PRO A 144 -3.06 -0.37 4.69
C PRO A 144 -3.99 0.20 3.61
N GLN A 145 -4.58 -0.65 2.77
CA GLN A 145 -5.48 -0.22 1.70
C GLN A 145 -6.79 0.34 2.29
N PHE A 146 -7.36 -0.39 3.27
CA PHE A 146 -8.56 0.04 3.98
C PHE A 146 -8.30 1.30 4.81
N THR A 147 -7.14 1.38 5.47
CA THR A 147 -6.73 2.55 6.25
C THR A 147 -6.61 3.79 5.37
N LEU A 148 -5.91 3.72 4.23
CA LEU A 148 -5.80 4.86 3.31
C LEU A 148 -7.18 5.32 2.83
N ALA A 149 -8.04 4.39 2.42
CA ALA A 149 -9.37 4.73 1.94
C ALA A 149 -10.22 5.38 3.05
N ALA A 150 -10.11 4.92 4.29
CA ALA A 150 -10.77 5.53 5.44
C ALA A 150 -10.28 6.95 5.71
N LEU A 151 -8.97 7.20 5.65
CA LEU A 151 -8.38 8.53 5.79
C LEU A 151 -8.87 9.48 4.69
N ILE A 152 -8.98 8.99 3.47
CA ILE A 152 -9.54 9.77 2.35
C ILE A 152 -11.01 10.11 2.61
N MET A 153 -11.83 9.15 3.04
CA MET A 153 -13.24 9.37 3.35
C MET A 153 -13.40 10.36 4.51
N GLN A 154 -12.61 10.22 5.56
CA GLN A 154 -12.57 11.17 6.66
C GLN A 154 -12.24 12.59 6.19
N GLN A 155 -11.25 12.74 5.33
CA GLN A 155 -10.83 14.04 4.82
C GLN A 155 -11.90 14.69 3.92
N LEU A 156 -12.57 13.90 3.08
CA LEU A 156 -13.60 14.41 2.14
C LEU A 156 -14.93 14.71 2.81
N LEU A 157 -15.33 13.88 3.78
CA LEU A 157 -16.66 13.91 4.36
C LEU A 157 -16.67 14.52 5.77
N GLY A 158 -15.52 14.61 6.44
CA GLY A 158 -15.39 15.06 7.83
C GLY A 158 -15.90 16.47 8.10
N SER A 159 -15.99 17.33 7.08
CA SER A 159 -16.61 18.67 7.21
C SER A 159 -18.14 18.66 7.14
N SER A 160 -18.77 17.54 6.76
CA SER A 160 -20.22 17.42 6.64
C SER A 160 -20.87 17.16 8.00
N PRO A 161 -21.79 18.02 8.49
CA PRO A 161 -22.50 17.79 9.76
C PRO A 161 -23.27 16.47 9.80
N ILE A 162 -23.87 16.06 8.69
CA ILE A 162 -24.60 14.79 8.57
C ILE A 162 -23.65 13.61 8.75
N TYR A 163 -22.46 13.69 8.15
CA TYR A 163 -21.46 12.64 8.29
C TYR A 163 -20.96 12.50 9.73
N GLN A 164 -20.70 13.62 10.39
CA GLN A 164 -20.27 13.67 11.79
C GLN A 164 -21.34 13.08 12.71
N GLU A 165 -22.62 13.49 12.52
CA GLU A 165 -23.72 12.97 13.30
C GLU A 165 -23.89 11.46 13.15
N LEU A 166 -23.87 10.94 11.91
CA LEU A 166 -23.95 9.52 11.63
C LEU A 166 -22.77 8.75 12.23
N ALA A 167 -21.55 9.31 12.18
CA ALA A 167 -20.37 8.72 12.76
C ALA A 167 -20.48 8.57 14.29
N ILE A 168 -20.96 9.62 14.98
CA ILE A 168 -21.20 9.61 16.42
C ILE A 168 -22.32 8.64 16.79
N GLN A 169 -23.44 8.63 16.05
CA GLN A 169 -24.54 7.69 16.27
C GLN A 169 -24.06 6.24 16.13
N LEU A 170 -23.24 5.94 15.12
CA LEU A 170 -22.68 4.60 14.92
C LEU A 170 -21.84 4.16 16.12
N GLN A 171 -21.01 5.03 16.67
CA GLN A 171 -20.21 4.74 17.86
C GLN A 171 -21.06 4.48 19.10
N THR A 172 -22.19 5.19 19.25
CA THR A 172 -23.12 4.97 20.37
C THR A 172 -23.92 3.68 20.24
N VAL A 173 -24.20 3.23 19.02
CA VAL A 173 -24.95 1.99 18.74
C VAL A 173 -24.05 0.74 18.83
N LEU A 174 -22.77 0.87 18.51
CA LEU A 174 -21.80 -0.25 18.49
C LEU A 174 -20.61 0.00 19.43
N PRO A 175 -20.80 0.32 20.71
CA PRO A 175 -19.70 0.70 21.61
C PRO A 175 -18.73 -0.44 21.90
N GLU A 176 -19.18 -1.72 21.76
CA GLU A 176 -18.32 -2.89 21.97
C GLU A 176 -17.44 -3.23 20.76
N LEU A 177 -17.88 -2.85 19.55
CA LEU A 177 -17.13 -3.09 18.31
C LEU A 177 -16.18 -1.95 17.95
N ILE A 178 -16.56 -0.72 18.31
CA ILE A 178 -15.80 0.48 17.95
C ILE A 178 -15.10 0.99 19.19
N PRO A 179 -13.75 1.01 19.22
CA PRO A 179 -13.02 1.56 20.35
C PRO A 179 -13.44 3.02 20.60
N GLN A 180 -13.73 3.36 21.84
CA GLN A 180 -14.08 4.75 22.21
C GLN A 180 -12.90 5.73 21.97
N THR A 181 -11.69 5.21 21.86
CA THR A 181 -10.48 5.95 21.51
C THR A 181 -10.31 6.17 20.02
N ALA A 182 -11.08 5.46 19.16
CA ALA A 182 -11.01 5.62 17.71
C ALA A 182 -11.81 6.87 17.27
N ASN A 183 -11.30 7.58 16.26
CA ASN A 183 -12.00 8.71 15.68
C ASN A 183 -13.27 8.20 14.96
N PRO A 184 -14.50 8.65 15.35
CA PRO A 184 -15.75 8.15 14.77
C PRO A 184 -15.85 8.35 13.26
N GLU A 185 -15.36 9.49 12.76
CA GLU A 185 -15.38 9.83 11.33
C GLU A 185 -14.49 8.88 10.52
N TYR A 186 -13.33 8.50 11.06
CA TYR A 186 -12.44 7.51 10.45
C TYR A 186 -13.13 6.14 10.36
N VAL A 187 -13.74 5.68 11.44
CA VAL A 187 -14.40 4.37 11.50
C VAL A 187 -15.60 4.33 10.56
N PHE A 188 -16.39 5.39 10.50
CA PHE A 188 -17.53 5.47 9.58
C PHE A 188 -17.06 5.45 8.11
N GLY A 189 -16.00 6.18 7.76
CA GLY A 189 -15.37 6.13 6.44
C GLY A 189 -14.83 4.76 6.09
N LEU A 190 -14.21 4.07 7.06
CA LEU A 190 -13.74 2.69 6.90
C LEU A 190 -14.87 1.73 6.54
N LEU A 191 -16.00 1.81 7.23
CA LEU A 191 -17.16 0.96 6.97
C LEU A 191 -17.83 1.27 5.64
N LEU A 192 -17.91 2.55 5.24
CA LEU A 192 -18.42 2.94 3.93
C LEU A 192 -17.54 2.37 2.80
N PHE A 193 -16.22 2.49 2.91
CA PHE A 193 -15.30 1.91 1.94
C PHE A 193 -15.40 0.39 1.89
N ALA A 194 -15.42 -0.26 3.06
CA ALA A 194 -15.55 -1.71 3.16
C ALA A 194 -16.82 -2.21 2.46
N LEU A 195 -17.96 -1.59 2.75
CA LEU A 195 -19.23 -1.93 2.12
C LEU A 195 -19.15 -1.78 0.59
N LEU A 196 -18.64 -0.64 0.12
CA LEU A 196 -18.55 -0.34 -1.30
C LEU A 196 -17.67 -1.35 -2.02
N VAL A 197 -16.41 -1.55 -1.54
CA VAL A 197 -15.43 -2.37 -2.25
C VAL A 197 -15.80 -3.85 -2.21
N VAL A 198 -16.26 -4.36 -1.05
CA VAL A 198 -16.62 -5.78 -0.91
C VAL A 198 -17.85 -6.14 -1.75
N VAL A 199 -18.86 -5.27 -1.78
CA VAL A 199 -20.07 -5.50 -2.58
C VAL A 199 -19.73 -5.57 -4.06
N TYR A 200 -19.04 -4.57 -4.61
CA TYR A 200 -18.81 -4.59 -6.05
C TYR A 200 -17.80 -5.67 -6.49
N THR A 201 -16.78 -5.97 -5.68
CA THR A 201 -15.82 -7.05 -5.96
C THR A 201 -16.49 -8.42 -5.95
N THR A 202 -17.39 -8.65 -4.98
CA THR A 202 -18.14 -9.92 -4.87
C THR A 202 -18.97 -10.20 -6.12
N PHE A 203 -19.59 -9.18 -6.71
CA PHE A 203 -20.43 -9.37 -7.89
C PHE A 203 -19.70 -9.19 -9.22
N GLY A 204 -18.56 -8.48 -9.23
CA GLY A 204 -17.85 -8.09 -10.45
C GLY A 204 -16.93 -9.16 -11.04
N GLY A 205 -16.16 -9.86 -10.22
CA GLY A 205 -15.13 -10.83 -10.64
C GLY A 205 -13.95 -10.19 -11.40
N PHE A 206 -13.00 -11.02 -11.89
CA PHE A 206 -11.74 -10.56 -12.48
C PHE A 206 -11.90 -9.63 -13.70
N ARG A 207 -12.91 -9.84 -14.54
CA ARG A 207 -13.12 -8.97 -15.71
C ARG A 207 -13.51 -7.56 -15.32
N ALA A 208 -14.40 -7.43 -14.34
CA ALA A 208 -14.76 -6.12 -13.81
C ALA A 208 -13.52 -5.42 -13.25
N VAL A 209 -12.71 -6.14 -12.46
CA VAL A 209 -11.46 -5.63 -11.91
C VAL A 209 -10.50 -5.17 -13.01
N VAL A 210 -10.29 -5.92 -14.09
CA VAL A 210 -9.42 -5.48 -15.20
C VAL A 210 -9.90 -4.17 -15.83
N TRP A 211 -11.20 -3.99 -16.06
CA TRP A 211 -11.73 -2.77 -16.66
C TRP A 211 -11.68 -1.58 -15.69
N THR A 212 -11.98 -1.82 -14.42
CA THR A 212 -11.80 -0.78 -13.39
C THR A 212 -10.32 -0.43 -13.20
N ASP A 213 -9.40 -1.41 -13.20
CA ASP A 213 -7.95 -1.18 -13.13
C ASP A 213 -7.44 -0.30 -14.28
N ILE A 214 -7.96 -0.49 -15.50
CA ILE A 214 -7.58 0.34 -16.66
C ILE A 214 -7.96 1.80 -16.40
N LEU A 215 -9.20 2.06 -15.99
CA LEU A 215 -9.67 3.41 -15.68
C LEU A 215 -8.87 4.01 -14.51
N GLN A 216 -8.72 3.24 -13.45
CA GLN A 216 -7.98 3.63 -12.24
C GLN A 216 -6.51 3.93 -12.54
N GLY A 217 -5.88 3.13 -13.39
CA GLY A 217 -4.50 3.37 -13.84
C GLY A 217 -4.34 4.70 -14.58
N PHE A 218 -5.29 5.08 -15.42
CA PHE A 218 -5.28 6.40 -16.07
C PHE A 218 -5.50 7.53 -15.06
N VAL A 219 -6.44 7.38 -14.13
CA VAL A 219 -6.71 8.39 -13.08
C VAL A 219 -5.49 8.61 -12.20
N MET A 220 -4.77 7.55 -11.83
CA MET A 220 -3.53 7.65 -11.06
C MET A 220 -2.47 8.48 -11.79
N VAL A 221 -2.22 8.21 -13.08
CA VAL A 221 -1.21 8.97 -13.86
C VAL A 221 -1.63 10.42 -13.99
N ILE A 222 -2.87 10.70 -14.39
CA ILE A 222 -3.36 12.07 -14.57
C ILE A 222 -3.31 12.83 -13.24
N GLY A 223 -3.79 12.24 -12.15
CA GLY A 223 -3.78 12.88 -10.83
C GLY A 223 -2.36 13.23 -10.37
N VAL A 224 -1.41 12.30 -10.50
CA VAL A 224 -0.02 12.54 -10.11
C VAL A 224 0.65 13.60 -10.98
N LEU A 225 0.43 13.59 -12.29
CA LEU A 225 1.01 14.61 -13.18
C LEU A 225 0.44 16.01 -12.93
N LEU A 226 -0.86 16.12 -12.63
CA LEU A 226 -1.47 17.39 -12.24
C LEU A 226 -0.91 17.88 -10.89
N MET A 227 -0.80 16.98 -9.89
CA MET A 227 -0.17 17.35 -8.62
C MET A 227 1.27 17.82 -8.80
N LEU A 228 2.05 17.17 -9.67
CA LEU A 228 3.42 17.60 -9.98
C LEU A 228 3.47 19.02 -10.52
N ILE A 229 2.63 19.32 -11.52
CA ILE A 229 2.58 20.64 -12.16
C ILE A 229 2.25 21.70 -11.10
N PHE A 230 1.21 21.48 -10.32
CA PHE A 230 0.79 22.45 -9.29
C PHE A 230 1.82 22.59 -8.16
N ALA A 231 2.44 21.49 -7.72
CA ALA A 231 3.49 21.55 -6.72
C ALA A 231 4.68 22.40 -7.18
N ILE A 232 5.15 22.19 -8.43
CA ILE A 232 6.26 22.97 -9.00
C ILE A 232 5.89 24.46 -9.12
N ILE A 233 4.65 24.78 -9.54
CA ILE A 233 4.20 26.18 -9.66
C ILE A 233 4.14 26.84 -8.27
N GLN A 234 3.54 26.18 -7.27
CA GLN A 234 3.32 26.78 -5.95
C GLN A 234 4.62 26.97 -5.14
N VAL A 235 5.63 26.13 -5.36
CA VAL A 235 6.95 26.35 -4.74
C VAL A 235 7.82 27.35 -5.51
N GLY A 236 7.32 27.94 -6.60
CA GLY A 236 8.08 28.90 -7.42
C GLY A 236 9.16 28.25 -8.29
N GLY A 237 8.99 26.97 -8.66
CA GLY A 237 9.91 26.21 -9.50
C GLY A 237 10.89 25.33 -8.73
N LEU A 238 11.45 24.33 -9.42
CA LEU A 238 12.41 23.38 -8.84
C LEU A 238 13.69 24.01 -8.25
N PRO A 239 14.29 25.07 -8.86
CA PRO A 239 15.44 25.72 -8.24
C PRO A 239 15.14 26.30 -6.86
N ASN A 240 13.98 26.96 -6.70
CA ASN A 240 13.56 27.52 -5.42
C ASN A 240 13.29 26.42 -4.39
N ALA A 241 12.58 25.36 -4.79
CA ALA A 241 12.34 24.20 -3.94
C ALA A 241 13.66 23.57 -3.45
N SER A 242 14.62 23.37 -4.36
CA SER A 242 15.92 22.79 -4.01
C SER A 242 16.73 23.70 -3.07
N SER A 243 16.72 25.01 -3.32
CA SER A 243 17.38 26.00 -2.46
C SER A 243 16.78 26.00 -1.04
N ALA A 244 15.46 26.05 -0.94
CA ALA A 244 14.75 26.01 0.32
C ALA A 244 15.03 24.70 1.09
N MET A 245 14.89 23.54 0.44
CA MET A 245 15.19 22.25 1.06
C MET A 245 16.65 22.13 1.52
N SER A 246 17.60 22.79 0.85
CA SER A 246 19.00 22.76 1.25
C SER A 246 19.27 23.49 2.57
N SER A 247 18.41 24.42 2.97
CA SER A 247 18.46 25.14 4.25
C SER A 247 17.56 24.56 5.34
N MET A 248 16.67 23.61 5.00
CA MET A 248 15.77 22.98 5.96
C MET A 248 16.50 22.15 6.99
N GLN A 249 16.00 22.23 8.23
CA GLN A 249 16.38 21.38 9.35
C GLN A 249 15.20 20.48 9.72
N PRO A 250 15.45 19.22 10.15
CA PRO A 250 14.40 18.37 10.67
C PRO A 250 13.69 19.00 11.88
N PRO A 251 12.37 18.85 12.00
CA PRO A 251 11.64 19.34 13.16
C PRO A 251 11.97 18.48 14.39
N ARG A 252 11.61 18.95 15.58
CA ARG A 252 11.63 18.14 16.80
C ARG A 252 10.22 17.69 17.13
N LEU A 253 10.11 16.43 17.57
CA LEU A 253 8.83 15.81 17.91
C LEU A 253 8.70 15.72 19.42
N GLY A 254 7.52 16.05 19.95
CA GLY A 254 7.33 16.03 21.38
C GLY A 254 5.87 15.94 21.80
N THR A 255 5.67 16.14 23.10
CA THR A 255 4.35 16.21 23.72
C THR A 255 4.22 17.48 24.55
N ALA A 256 3.01 18.01 24.64
CA ALA A 256 2.68 19.19 25.43
C ALA A 256 1.36 19.00 26.18
N SER A 257 1.23 19.61 27.34
CA SER A 257 -0.08 19.86 27.98
C SER A 257 -0.39 21.35 27.94
N PHE A 258 -1.65 21.69 28.09
CA PHE A 258 -2.15 23.05 28.02
C PHE A 258 -2.85 23.39 29.36
N ASN A 259 -2.35 24.41 30.04
CA ASN A 259 -2.81 24.79 31.36
C ASN A 259 -3.57 26.13 31.32
N LEU A 260 -4.72 26.16 31.99
CA LEU A 260 -5.53 27.36 32.17
C LEU A 260 -5.24 28.00 33.53
N ASP A 261 -5.29 29.33 33.58
CA ASP A 261 -5.18 30.08 34.86
C ASP A 261 -6.41 29.85 35.74
N MET A 262 -7.56 29.50 35.16
CA MET A 262 -8.80 29.18 35.85
C MET A 262 -9.43 27.88 35.28
N PRO A 263 -10.25 27.17 36.06
CA PRO A 263 -10.93 25.98 35.58
C PRO A 263 -11.74 26.26 34.30
N ALA A 264 -11.74 25.29 33.37
CA ALA A 264 -12.45 25.40 32.09
C ALA A 264 -13.97 25.66 32.28
N PRO A 265 -14.58 26.47 31.40
CA PRO A 265 -16.02 26.79 31.45
C PRO A 265 -16.90 25.53 31.21
N PRO A 266 -18.24 25.62 31.41
CA PRO A 266 -19.17 24.48 31.35
C PRO A 266 -19.13 23.66 30.07
N ASN A 267 -18.62 24.21 28.96
CA ASN A 267 -18.50 23.48 27.71
C ASN A 267 -17.05 22.97 27.45
N GLY A 268 -16.14 23.15 28.41
CA GLY A 268 -14.71 22.90 28.23
C GLY A 268 -14.07 23.89 27.25
N ILE A 269 -12.79 23.67 26.94
CA ILE A 269 -12.06 24.40 25.89
C ILE A 269 -11.53 23.37 24.89
N ARG A 270 -11.71 23.65 23.60
CA ARG A 270 -11.15 22.88 22.51
C ARG A 270 -10.19 23.74 21.70
N ILE A 271 -8.96 23.26 21.51
CA ILE A 271 -8.01 23.77 20.52
C ILE A 271 -7.96 22.73 19.41
N ASP A 272 -8.16 23.17 18.18
CA ASP A 272 -8.22 22.24 17.06
C ASP A 272 -6.84 21.62 16.76
N SER A 273 -6.85 20.45 16.17
CA SER A 273 -5.62 19.87 15.61
C SER A 273 -5.05 20.80 14.54
N GLU A 274 -3.73 20.71 14.33
CA GLU A 274 -3.04 21.52 13.30
C GLU A 274 -2.98 23.02 13.62
N THR A 275 -3.20 23.41 14.87
CA THR A 275 -3.07 24.81 15.32
C THR A 275 -1.62 25.17 15.53
N TRP A 276 -1.21 26.28 14.90
CA TRP A 276 0.12 26.88 15.08
C TRP A 276 0.12 27.84 16.26
N PHE A 277 1.15 27.76 17.11
CA PHE A 277 1.32 28.65 18.26
C PHE A 277 2.79 28.90 18.56
N MET A 278 3.08 30.06 19.15
CA MET A 278 4.42 30.42 19.64
C MET A 278 4.54 30.15 21.14
N LEU A 279 5.71 29.69 21.56
CA LEU A 279 6.11 29.63 22.95
C LEU A 279 7.52 30.26 23.06
N GLY A 280 7.60 31.55 23.49
CA GLY A 280 8.78 32.36 23.32
C GLY A 280 9.08 32.60 21.84
N ASP A 281 10.30 32.27 21.40
CA ASP A 281 10.73 32.39 20.00
C ASP A 281 10.51 31.10 19.19
N ASP A 282 10.02 30.04 19.82
CA ASP A 282 9.83 28.74 19.22
C ASP A 282 8.42 28.56 18.63
N LEU A 283 8.33 28.03 17.41
CA LEU A 283 7.07 27.73 16.71
C LEU A 283 6.70 26.27 16.85
N TYR A 284 5.49 26.02 17.31
CA TYR A 284 4.91 24.69 17.50
C TYR A 284 3.63 24.51 16.73
N ARG A 285 3.31 23.25 16.43
CA ARG A 285 2.03 22.82 15.84
C ARG A 285 1.43 21.70 16.66
N THR A 286 0.13 21.79 17.01
CA THR A 286 -0.62 20.67 17.60
C THR A 286 -0.90 19.62 16.52
N ASN A 287 -0.62 18.34 16.78
CA ASN A 287 -0.91 17.24 15.86
C ASN A 287 -2.24 16.55 16.16
N GLU A 288 -2.80 16.79 17.34
CA GLU A 288 -4.08 16.27 17.84
C GLU A 288 -4.91 17.42 18.41
N ALA A 289 -6.23 17.26 18.42
CA ALA A 289 -7.07 18.26 19.08
C ALA A 289 -6.87 18.21 20.60
N VAL A 290 -6.74 19.37 21.20
CA VAL A 290 -6.60 19.53 22.65
C VAL A 290 -7.98 19.72 23.27
N HIS A 291 -8.31 18.91 24.27
CA HIS A 291 -9.54 19.03 25.03
C HIS A 291 -9.21 19.28 26.49
N ILE A 292 -9.64 20.43 27.01
CA ILE A 292 -9.61 20.75 28.44
C ILE A 292 -11.02 20.61 28.96
N LEU A 293 -11.26 19.59 29.79
CA LEU A 293 -12.58 19.22 30.26
C LEU A 293 -13.13 20.27 31.25
N GLU A 294 -14.47 20.37 31.30
CA GLU A 294 -15.15 21.23 32.26
C GLU A 294 -14.62 21.05 33.69
N GLY A 295 -14.32 22.15 34.36
CA GLY A 295 -13.84 22.16 35.75
C GLY A 295 -12.39 21.72 35.93
N THR A 296 -11.67 21.32 34.88
CA THR A 296 -10.24 21.04 34.93
C THR A 296 -9.38 22.24 34.53
N GLN A 297 -8.13 22.27 34.93
CA GLN A 297 -7.17 23.32 34.57
C GLN A 297 -6.14 22.84 33.53
N GLU A 298 -6.02 21.56 33.33
CA GLU A 298 -4.98 20.96 32.48
C GLU A 298 -5.60 20.00 31.45
N SER A 299 -5.04 20.02 30.22
CA SER A 299 -5.37 19.04 29.19
C SER A 299 -4.62 17.73 29.39
N ALA A 300 -5.07 16.65 28.77
CA ALA A 300 -4.24 15.49 28.50
C ALA A 300 -3.03 15.90 27.63
N SER A 301 -1.93 15.17 27.76
CA SER A 301 -0.75 15.38 26.93
C SER A 301 -1.06 15.04 25.47
N VAL A 302 -0.76 15.95 24.55
CA VAL A 302 -0.97 15.82 23.11
C VAL A 302 0.34 15.93 22.33
N LYS A 303 0.40 15.33 21.15
CA LYS A 303 1.60 15.40 20.31
C LYS A 303 1.74 16.77 19.67
N VAL A 304 2.97 17.29 19.70
CA VAL A 304 3.35 18.57 19.09
C VAL A 304 4.59 18.42 18.23
N THR A 305 4.69 19.27 17.21
CA THR A 305 5.88 19.37 16.34
C THR A 305 6.47 20.76 16.46
N GLN A 306 7.76 20.86 16.83
CA GLN A 306 8.53 22.11 16.83
C GLN A 306 9.20 22.29 15.46
N ILE A 307 9.02 23.43 14.83
CA ILE A 307 9.71 23.79 13.58
C ILE A 307 11.07 24.42 13.90
N MET A 308 12.11 23.92 13.23
CA MET A 308 13.50 24.32 13.45
C MET A 308 14.05 25.23 12.35
N THR A 309 13.37 25.29 11.21
CA THR A 309 13.85 26.01 10.01
C THR A 309 13.45 27.49 10.07
N PRO A 310 14.40 28.46 10.12
CA PRO A 310 14.07 29.88 10.31
C PRO A 310 13.11 30.44 9.29
N PHE A 311 13.31 30.18 7.99
CA PHE A 311 12.42 30.70 6.94
C PHE A 311 10.99 30.12 7.02
N GLU A 312 10.80 28.90 7.56
CA GLU A 312 9.47 28.33 7.80
C GLU A 312 8.80 29.03 8.97
N ILE A 313 9.55 29.31 10.05
CA ILE A 313 9.07 30.07 11.21
C ILE A 313 8.60 31.44 10.74
N ASP A 314 9.44 32.19 10.01
CA ASP A 314 9.12 33.54 9.50
C ASP A 314 7.84 33.50 8.64
N ARG A 315 7.74 32.54 7.72
CA ARG A 315 6.59 32.42 6.81
C ARG A 315 5.30 32.10 7.57
N ILE A 316 5.32 31.10 8.44
CA ILE A 316 4.13 30.67 9.18
C ILE A 316 3.68 31.76 10.17
N THR A 317 4.63 32.45 10.80
CA THR A 317 4.33 33.56 11.70
C THR A 317 3.72 34.75 10.94
N ALA A 318 4.18 35.02 9.71
CA ALA A 318 3.60 36.05 8.84
C ALA A 318 2.15 35.73 8.41
N ASP A 319 1.84 34.45 8.19
CA ASP A 319 0.48 33.99 7.86
C ASP A 319 -0.47 34.02 9.08
N GLY A 320 0.07 34.16 10.28
CA GLY A 320 -0.63 34.27 11.55
C GLY A 320 -0.59 33.00 12.39
N VAL A 321 -0.32 33.17 13.67
CA VAL A 321 -0.33 32.10 14.69
C VAL A 321 -1.50 32.33 15.65
N ALA A 322 -2.05 31.26 16.19
CA ALA A 322 -3.18 31.37 17.12
C ALA A 322 -2.72 31.88 18.48
N GLU A 323 -3.46 32.85 19.05
CA GLU A 323 -3.40 33.13 20.48
C GLU A 323 -4.13 32.01 21.23
N LEU A 324 -3.40 31.27 22.03
CA LEU A 324 -3.96 30.16 22.78
C LEU A 324 -4.70 30.64 24.01
N PRO A 325 -5.88 30.09 24.33
CA PRO A 325 -6.59 30.37 25.56
C PRO A 325 -5.93 29.75 26.81
N ALA A 326 -4.83 29.01 26.62
CA ALA A 326 -4.12 28.26 27.66
C ALA A 326 -2.62 28.38 27.46
N THR A 327 -1.86 28.26 28.54
CA THR A 327 -0.40 28.22 28.52
C THR A 327 0.06 26.80 28.14
N ALA A 328 0.84 26.67 27.07
CA ALA A 328 1.42 25.40 26.67
C ALA A 328 2.65 25.06 27.53
N VAL A 329 2.73 23.83 28.01
CA VAL A 329 3.89 23.27 28.73
C VAL A 329 4.41 22.09 27.90
N ILE A 330 5.64 22.23 27.39
CA ILE A 330 6.31 21.18 26.64
C ILE A 330 6.96 20.19 27.62
N HIS A 331 6.62 18.88 27.48
CA HIS A 331 7.13 17.84 28.37
C HIS A 331 8.37 17.17 27.83
N GLU A 332 8.30 16.75 26.54
CA GLU A 332 9.38 16.02 25.89
C GLU A 332 9.53 16.54 24.46
N LEU A 333 10.76 16.86 24.10
CA LEU A 333 11.17 17.12 22.74
C LEU A 333 12.27 16.14 22.38
N THR A 334 11.99 15.30 21.39
CA THR A 334 12.96 14.32 20.91
C THR A 334 13.67 14.89 19.69
N PRO A 335 14.98 15.20 19.78
CA PRO A 335 15.76 15.58 18.62
C PRO A 335 15.90 14.40 17.66
N TYR A 336 16.02 14.70 16.36
CA TYR A 336 16.35 13.65 15.40
C TYR A 336 17.73 13.08 15.70
N ALA A 337 17.83 11.75 15.78
CA ALA A 337 19.10 11.07 16.02
C ALA A 337 20.12 11.36 14.90
N ARG A 338 19.63 11.51 13.64
CA ARG A 338 20.41 12.01 12.54
C ARG A 338 19.71 13.20 11.90
N GLY A 339 20.39 14.34 11.86
CA GLY A 339 19.94 15.54 11.16
C GLY A 339 19.43 16.64 12.08
N ASP A 340 19.31 16.41 13.39
CA ASP A 340 18.96 17.47 14.35
C ASP A 340 19.94 18.64 14.24
N GLY A 341 19.40 19.85 14.05
CA GLY A 341 20.19 21.06 13.89
C GLY A 341 21.05 21.15 12.62
N GLN A 342 20.92 20.20 11.67
CA GLN A 342 21.71 20.17 10.44
C GLN A 342 20.85 20.52 9.22
N SER A 343 21.28 21.53 8.45
CA SER A 343 20.65 21.89 7.20
C SER A 343 20.98 20.90 6.07
N GLY A 344 20.04 20.73 5.12
CA GLY A 344 20.24 19.97 3.89
C GLY A 344 20.20 18.46 4.04
N THR A 345 19.83 17.92 5.20
CA THR A 345 19.74 16.47 5.44
C THR A 345 18.64 15.81 4.60
N TYR A 346 17.61 16.54 4.18
CA TYR A 346 16.57 16.05 3.26
C TYR A 346 17.06 15.87 1.81
N MET A 347 18.17 16.51 1.42
CA MET A 347 18.71 16.50 0.06
C MET A 347 19.77 15.40 -0.17
N LYS A 348 20.31 14.81 0.91
CA LYS A 348 21.45 13.90 0.85
C LYS A 348 21.16 12.58 1.58
N PRO A 349 21.42 11.42 0.93
CA PRO A 349 21.45 10.14 1.65
C PRO A 349 22.47 10.20 2.81
N PRO A 350 22.18 9.49 3.89
CA PRO A 350 21.09 8.56 4.16
C PRO A 350 19.76 9.19 4.60
N GLY A 351 19.60 10.50 4.60
CA GLY A 351 18.40 11.22 5.04
C GLY A 351 18.26 11.32 6.56
N PRO A 352 17.38 12.21 7.05
CA PRO A 352 17.12 12.36 8.48
C PRO A 352 16.42 11.13 9.05
N SER A 353 16.65 10.83 10.33
CA SER A 353 15.97 9.76 11.05
C SER A 353 15.77 10.13 12.51
N PRO A 354 14.55 10.05 13.04
CA PRO A 354 14.29 10.32 14.46
C PRO A 354 14.81 9.20 15.39
N SER A 355 15.14 8.02 14.87
CA SER A 355 15.49 6.85 15.68
C SER A 355 16.88 6.26 15.39
N ASP A 356 17.48 6.53 14.22
CA ASP A 356 18.77 5.92 13.81
C ASP A 356 19.84 6.98 13.56
N PRO A 357 20.96 6.96 14.33
CA PRO A 357 22.08 7.87 14.12
C PRO A 357 22.73 7.77 12.73
N ASN A 358 22.63 6.59 12.08
CA ASN A 358 23.14 6.36 10.72
C ASN A 358 22.21 6.91 9.64
N GLY A 359 21.04 7.41 10.02
CA GLY A 359 20.02 7.93 9.13
C GLY A 359 19.07 6.87 8.61
N PHE A 360 18.07 7.32 7.84
CA PHE A 360 16.99 6.45 7.37
C PHE A 360 17.50 5.34 6.41
N LEU A 361 18.44 5.66 5.52
CA LEU A 361 18.87 4.74 4.45
C LEU A 361 20.42 4.59 4.43
N PRO A 362 21.03 3.95 5.46
CA PRO A 362 22.45 3.62 5.42
C PRO A 362 22.75 2.62 4.30
N LEU A 363 24.01 2.45 3.90
CA LEU A 363 24.42 1.72 2.70
C LEU A 363 23.81 0.31 2.58
N GLY A 364 23.81 -0.47 3.65
CA GLY A 364 23.23 -1.83 3.62
C GLY A 364 21.74 -1.82 3.30
N LEU A 365 20.99 -0.89 3.93
CA LEU A 365 19.57 -0.72 3.67
C LEU A 365 19.33 -0.15 2.26
N ALA A 366 20.21 0.72 1.75
CA ALA A 366 20.12 1.25 0.39
C ALA A 366 20.22 0.13 -0.68
N VAL A 367 21.15 -0.81 -0.49
CA VAL A 367 21.25 -2.00 -1.37
C VAL A 367 19.97 -2.83 -1.31
N SER A 368 19.43 -3.03 -0.11
CA SER A 368 18.19 -3.79 0.08
C SER A 368 16.99 -3.10 -0.57
N PHE A 369 16.88 -1.79 -0.43
CA PHE A 369 15.81 -0.99 -1.05
C PHE A 369 15.87 -0.99 -2.58
N PHE A 370 17.06 -0.94 -3.14
CA PHE A 370 17.23 -1.08 -4.59
C PHE A 370 16.74 -2.44 -5.10
N ALA A 371 17.04 -3.53 -4.38
CA ALA A 371 16.62 -4.88 -4.74
C ALA A 371 15.15 -5.18 -4.38
N PHE A 372 14.54 -4.40 -3.47
CA PHE A 372 13.29 -4.75 -2.82
C PHE A 372 12.17 -5.04 -3.82
N TRP A 373 11.79 -4.09 -4.67
CA TRP A 373 10.66 -4.28 -5.58
C TRP A 373 10.98 -5.24 -6.73
N ALA A 374 12.26 -5.36 -7.12
CA ALA A 374 12.66 -6.37 -8.08
C ALA A 374 12.36 -7.79 -7.56
N LEU A 375 12.60 -8.05 -6.27
CA LEU A 375 12.30 -9.33 -5.62
C LEU A 375 10.83 -9.41 -5.16
N ALA A 376 10.37 -8.46 -4.36
CA ALA A 376 9.04 -8.45 -3.77
C ALA A 376 7.94 -8.43 -4.83
N GLY A 377 8.02 -7.53 -5.80
CA GLY A 377 7.05 -7.45 -6.87
C GLY A 377 7.05 -8.68 -7.79
N THR A 378 8.23 -9.27 -8.04
CA THR A 378 8.35 -10.50 -8.85
C THR A 378 7.81 -11.71 -8.10
N GLY A 379 8.03 -11.79 -6.79
CA GLY A 379 7.57 -12.90 -5.94
C GLY A 379 6.10 -12.83 -5.54
N GLN A 380 5.42 -11.73 -5.83
CA GLN A 380 4.02 -11.53 -5.43
C GLN A 380 3.05 -12.33 -6.30
N PRO A 381 2.24 -13.24 -5.71
CA PRO A 381 1.32 -14.09 -6.47
C PRO A 381 0.29 -13.33 -7.33
N SER A 382 -0.13 -12.12 -6.89
CA SER A 382 -1.05 -11.26 -7.65
C SER A 382 -0.50 -10.87 -9.02
N ASN A 383 0.79 -10.58 -9.09
CA ASN A 383 1.47 -10.27 -10.33
C ASN A 383 1.65 -11.52 -11.20
N MET A 384 2.01 -12.67 -10.57
CA MET A 384 2.18 -13.94 -11.27
C MET A 384 0.88 -14.41 -11.96
N VAL A 385 -0.29 -14.24 -11.33
CA VAL A 385 -1.59 -14.62 -11.92
C VAL A 385 -1.88 -13.80 -13.19
N ARG A 386 -1.56 -12.52 -13.22
CA ARG A 386 -1.70 -11.69 -14.43
C ARG A 386 -0.80 -12.15 -15.57
N LEU A 387 0.37 -12.69 -15.23
CA LEU A 387 1.28 -13.30 -16.21
C LEU A 387 0.77 -14.63 -16.79
N MET A 388 -0.30 -15.20 -16.24
CA MET A 388 -0.99 -16.37 -16.82
C MET A 388 -2.05 -15.98 -17.85
N ALA A 389 -2.43 -14.68 -17.94
CA ALA A 389 -3.62 -14.21 -18.63
C ALA A 389 -3.36 -13.48 -19.97
N PHE A 390 -2.12 -13.29 -20.42
CA PHE A 390 -1.81 -12.58 -21.66
C PHE A 390 -1.80 -13.47 -22.91
N THR A 391 -1.95 -12.84 -24.09
CA THR A 391 -2.16 -13.54 -25.37
C THR A 391 -0.90 -14.05 -26.04
N GLY A 392 0.27 -13.45 -25.82
CA GLY A 392 1.48 -13.89 -26.53
C GLY A 392 2.76 -13.09 -26.19
N THR A 393 3.90 -13.60 -26.64
CA THR A 393 5.25 -13.05 -26.30
C THR A 393 5.43 -11.60 -26.80
N ARG A 394 4.84 -11.24 -27.95
CA ARG A 394 4.88 -9.85 -28.47
C ARG A 394 4.11 -8.90 -27.55
N THR A 395 2.95 -9.33 -27.07
CA THR A 395 2.16 -8.60 -26.06
C THR A 395 2.96 -8.38 -24.78
N LEU A 396 3.59 -9.45 -24.27
CA LEU A 396 4.43 -9.36 -23.06
C LEU A 396 5.57 -8.35 -23.19
N ARG A 397 6.33 -8.42 -24.30
CA ARG A 397 7.47 -7.49 -24.54
C ARG A 397 7.03 -6.02 -24.60
N ARG A 398 5.91 -5.74 -25.28
CA ARG A 398 5.36 -4.38 -25.35
C ARG A 398 4.79 -3.94 -24.01
N ALA A 399 4.16 -4.85 -23.26
CA ALA A 399 3.64 -4.56 -21.93
C ALA A 399 4.74 -4.19 -20.92
N ILE A 400 5.93 -4.81 -21.01
CA ILE A 400 7.09 -4.41 -20.17
C ILE A 400 7.43 -2.93 -20.40
N ALA A 401 7.59 -2.51 -21.65
CA ALA A 401 7.91 -1.12 -21.96
C ALA A 401 6.80 -0.15 -21.48
N SER A 402 5.54 -0.49 -21.74
CA SER A 402 4.39 0.31 -21.29
C SER A 402 4.34 0.42 -19.76
N LEU A 403 4.61 -0.66 -19.04
CA LEU A 403 4.58 -0.69 -17.58
C LEU A 403 5.75 0.08 -16.95
N VAL A 404 6.95 -0.01 -17.52
CA VAL A 404 8.09 0.82 -17.09
C VAL A 404 7.77 2.30 -17.27
N THR A 405 7.18 2.69 -18.42
CA THR A 405 6.76 4.07 -18.66
C THR A 405 5.67 4.51 -17.65
N TYR A 406 4.70 3.65 -17.39
CA TYR A 406 3.64 3.92 -16.39
C TYR A 406 4.23 4.16 -15.00
N PHE A 407 5.14 3.32 -14.55
CA PHE A 407 5.79 3.51 -13.24
C PHE A 407 6.68 4.75 -13.19
N LEU A 408 7.37 5.08 -14.29
CA LEU A 408 8.14 6.30 -14.37
C LEU A 408 7.26 7.55 -14.22
N MET A 409 6.07 7.54 -14.85
CA MET A 409 5.09 8.64 -14.76
C MET A 409 4.44 8.77 -13.37
N ILE A 410 4.54 7.77 -12.51
CA ILE A 410 4.00 7.82 -11.14
C ILE A 410 5.11 8.09 -10.13
N TYR A 411 6.12 7.21 -10.05
CA TYR A 411 7.05 7.23 -8.92
C TYR A 411 8.07 8.39 -8.97
N PHE A 412 8.50 8.79 -10.15
CA PHE A 412 9.39 9.95 -10.27
C PHE A 412 8.70 11.26 -9.87
N PRO A 413 7.50 11.58 -10.38
CA PRO A 413 6.73 12.72 -9.90
C PRO A 413 6.44 12.68 -8.39
N LEU A 414 6.08 11.53 -7.81
CA LEU A 414 5.79 11.42 -6.38
C LEU A 414 6.96 11.88 -5.52
N VAL A 415 8.21 11.54 -5.87
CA VAL A 415 9.38 12.02 -5.13
C VAL A 415 9.47 13.53 -5.15
N ILE A 416 9.27 14.18 -6.31
CA ILE A 416 9.31 15.63 -6.43
C ILE A 416 8.17 16.28 -5.64
N ILE A 417 6.95 15.78 -5.80
CA ILE A 417 5.75 16.33 -5.13
C ILE A 417 5.94 16.33 -3.62
N PHE A 418 6.39 15.20 -3.05
CA PHE A 418 6.45 15.05 -1.60
C PHE A 418 7.74 15.61 -0.97
N CYS A 419 8.77 15.85 -1.77
CA CYS A 419 9.84 16.78 -1.40
C CYS A 419 9.30 18.23 -1.33
N CYS A 420 8.51 18.68 -2.32
CA CYS A 420 7.85 19.98 -2.27
C CYS A 420 6.84 20.08 -1.11
N ALA A 421 6.23 18.98 -0.72
CA ALA A 421 5.27 18.94 0.38
C ALA A 421 5.87 19.38 1.72
N ARG A 422 7.17 19.17 1.94
CA ARG A 422 7.87 19.72 3.12
C ARG A 422 7.72 21.24 3.22
N LEU A 423 7.77 21.92 2.06
CA LEU A 423 7.64 23.38 2.00
C LEU A 423 6.18 23.85 2.10
N LEU A 424 5.24 23.08 1.51
CA LEU A 424 3.84 23.49 1.39
C LEU A 424 2.98 23.08 2.60
N ALA A 425 3.32 21.98 3.26
CA ALA A 425 2.56 21.38 4.36
C ALA A 425 3.49 20.95 5.51
N PRO A 426 4.18 21.87 6.20
CA PRO A 426 5.08 21.53 7.29
C PRO A 426 4.33 20.97 8.52
N GLY A 427 5.04 20.21 9.37
CA GLY A 427 4.56 19.79 10.69
C GLY A 427 3.65 18.57 10.73
N LEU A 428 3.58 17.75 9.65
CA LEU A 428 2.84 16.48 9.60
C LEU A 428 3.70 15.26 10.01
N ASP A 429 4.81 15.48 10.71
CA ASP A 429 5.79 14.45 11.01
C ASP A 429 5.26 13.35 11.95
N HIS A 430 4.27 13.64 12.79
CA HIS A 430 3.58 12.62 13.61
C HIS A 430 2.54 11.79 12.83
N THR A 431 2.01 12.33 11.73
CA THR A 431 0.95 11.71 10.93
C THR A 431 1.26 11.80 9.43
N PRO A 432 2.44 11.35 8.98
CA PRO A 432 2.91 11.57 7.62
C PRO A 432 2.06 10.85 6.56
N ASP A 433 1.33 9.78 6.91
CA ASP A 433 0.44 9.08 5.99
C ASP A 433 -0.76 9.92 5.52
N ARG A 434 -1.03 11.06 6.18
CA ARG A 434 -2.04 12.05 5.77
C ARG A 434 -1.54 13.01 4.67
N ILE A 435 -0.24 13.02 4.35
CA ILE A 435 0.35 14.01 3.45
C ILE A 435 -0.26 13.98 2.04
N MET A 436 -0.63 12.80 1.54
CA MET A 436 -1.20 12.67 0.20
C MET A 436 -2.56 13.38 0.05
N PRO A 437 -3.60 13.11 0.86
CA PRO A 437 -4.84 13.85 0.79
C PRO A 437 -4.69 15.34 1.13
N VAL A 438 -3.83 15.70 2.09
CA VAL A 438 -3.56 17.10 2.45
C VAL A 438 -2.98 17.87 1.25
N MET A 439 -2.00 17.30 0.56
CA MET A 439 -1.41 17.92 -0.63
C MET A 439 -2.41 18.08 -1.78
N ALA A 440 -3.35 17.14 -1.95
CA ALA A 440 -4.39 17.29 -2.97
C ALA A 440 -5.25 18.53 -2.74
N TYR A 441 -5.58 18.85 -1.49
CA TYR A 441 -6.31 20.08 -1.14
C TYR A 441 -5.44 21.33 -1.32
N ILE A 442 -4.26 21.37 -0.72
CA ILE A 442 -3.35 22.53 -0.80
C ILE A 442 -3.09 22.90 -2.26
N LEU A 443 -2.80 21.90 -3.10
CA LEU A 443 -2.46 22.14 -4.50
C LEU A 443 -3.65 22.62 -5.32
N SER A 444 -4.86 22.13 -5.05
CA SER A 444 -6.05 22.55 -5.77
C SER A 444 -6.54 23.92 -5.33
N GLU A 445 -6.50 24.23 -4.05
CA GLU A 445 -6.83 25.56 -3.50
C GLU A 445 -5.84 26.62 -4.01
N GLY A 446 -4.54 26.35 -3.90
CA GLY A 446 -3.51 27.27 -4.38
C GLY A 446 -3.51 27.49 -5.91
N ALA A 447 -4.09 26.56 -6.67
CA ALA A 447 -4.32 26.72 -8.11
C ALA A 447 -5.66 27.43 -8.44
N GLY A 448 -6.50 27.76 -7.45
CA GLY A 448 -7.80 28.39 -7.65
C GLY A 448 -8.87 27.45 -8.22
N VAL A 449 -8.69 26.13 -8.10
CA VAL A 449 -9.61 25.11 -8.63
C VAL A 449 -9.97 24.07 -7.55
N PRO A 450 -10.67 24.45 -6.45
CA PRO A 450 -10.92 23.57 -5.29
C PRO A 450 -11.60 22.24 -5.65
N TRP A 451 -12.50 22.23 -6.65
CA TRP A 451 -13.19 21.01 -7.10
C TRP A 451 -12.23 19.91 -7.58
N LEU A 452 -11.05 20.30 -8.04
CA LEU A 452 -10.05 19.37 -8.56
C LEU A 452 -9.45 18.50 -7.44
N ALA A 453 -9.52 18.92 -6.16
CA ALA A 453 -9.10 18.11 -5.03
C ALA A 453 -9.77 16.73 -5.04
N GLY A 454 -11.06 16.67 -5.39
CA GLY A 454 -11.79 15.40 -5.50
C GLY A 454 -11.20 14.44 -6.56
N ILE A 455 -10.72 14.96 -7.68
CA ILE A 455 -10.06 14.16 -8.73
C ILE A 455 -8.63 13.78 -8.31
N LEU A 456 -7.88 14.69 -7.67
CA LEU A 456 -6.53 14.40 -7.19
C LEU A 456 -6.55 13.31 -6.11
N ILE A 457 -7.53 13.35 -5.21
CA ILE A 457 -7.74 12.32 -4.18
C ILE A 457 -8.29 11.02 -4.78
N ALA A 458 -8.97 11.07 -5.92
CA ALA A 458 -9.39 9.85 -6.61
C ALA A 458 -8.19 8.97 -7.04
N ALA A 459 -6.99 9.51 -7.24
CA ALA A 459 -5.80 8.73 -7.60
C ALA A 459 -5.35 7.77 -6.47
N PRO A 460 -5.10 8.21 -5.22
CA PRO A 460 -4.79 7.29 -4.12
C PRO A 460 -5.96 6.36 -3.76
N PHE A 461 -7.21 6.80 -3.90
CA PHE A 461 -8.38 5.96 -3.70
C PHE A 461 -8.47 4.85 -4.75
N ALA A 462 -8.19 5.17 -6.01
CA ALA A 462 -8.09 4.20 -7.11
C ALA A 462 -7.02 3.15 -6.83
N ALA A 463 -5.85 3.57 -6.32
CA ALA A 463 -4.77 2.66 -5.97
C ALA A 463 -5.15 1.69 -4.85
N ALA A 464 -5.83 2.17 -3.81
CA ALA A 464 -6.35 1.31 -2.75
C ALA A 464 -7.39 0.32 -3.30
N MET A 465 -8.38 0.78 -4.07
CA MET A 465 -9.45 -0.06 -4.63
C MET A 465 -8.90 -1.17 -5.53
N SER A 466 -8.04 -0.84 -6.51
CA SER A 466 -7.50 -1.82 -7.48
C SER A 466 -6.71 -2.94 -6.79
N THR A 467 -5.99 -2.60 -5.72
CA THR A 467 -5.26 -3.58 -4.93
C THR A 467 -6.20 -4.46 -4.12
N VAL A 468 -7.21 -3.88 -3.46
CA VAL A 468 -8.20 -4.61 -2.67
C VAL A 468 -8.94 -5.62 -3.52
N ASP A 469 -9.48 -5.20 -4.67
CA ASP A 469 -10.19 -6.08 -5.60
C ASP A 469 -9.39 -7.29 -6.00
N SER A 470 -8.17 -7.02 -6.39
CA SER A 470 -7.25 -8.04 -6.90
C SER A 470 -6.87 -9.04 -5.81
N PHE A 471 -6.62 -8.58 -4.59
CA PHE A 471 -6.20 -9.45 -3.50
C PHE A 471 -7.35 -10.25 -2.91
N ILE A 472 -8.52 -9.64 -2.74
CA ILE A 472 -9.72 -10.35 -2.28
C ILE A 472 -10.08 -11.46 -3.27
N LEU A 473 -10.09 -11.18 -4.60
CA LEU A 473 -10.36 -12.19 -5.60
C LEU A 473 -9.31 -13.29 -5.62
N MET A 474 -8.03 -12.96 -5.41
CA MET A 474 -6.97 -13.94 -5.40
C MET A 474 -7.06 -14.89 -4.20
N ILE A 475 -7.25 -14.36 -2.99
CA ILE A 475 -7.44 -15.18 -1.79
C ILE A 475 -8.69 -16.05 -1.98
N SER A 476 -9.80 -15.46 -2.42
CA SER A 476 -11.05 -16.18 -2.69
C SER A 476 -10.84 -17.29 -3.73
N SER A 477 -10.13 -17.01 -4.84
CA SER A 477 -9.87 -18.03 -5.86
C SER A 477 -9.08 -19.22 -5.33
N SER A 478 -8.05 -18.96 -4.54
CA SER A 478 -7.22 -20.03 -3.98
C SER A 478 -7.95 -20.81 -2.90
N VAL A 479 -8.72 -20.17 -2.03
CA VAL A 479 -9.55 -20.87 -1.04
C VAL A 479 -10.60 -21.76 -1.75
N VAL A 480 -11.28 -21.24 -2.77
CA VAL A 480 -12.33 -21.98 -3.48
C VAL A 480 -11.74 -23.07 -4.37
N ARG A 481 -10.67 -22.79 -5.14
CA ARG A 481 -10.05 -23.73 -6.06
C ARG A 481 -9.18 -24.74 -5.34
N ASP A 482 -8.17 -24.26 -4.58
CA ASP A 482 -7.09 -25.11 -4.07
C ASP A 482 -7.50 -25.85 -2.79
N VAL A 483 -8.28 -25.18 -1.91
CA VAL A 483 -8.76 -25.81 -0.66
C VAL A 483 -10.08 -26.53 -0.89
N TYR A 484 -11.15 -25.79 -1.25
CA TYR A 484 -12.49 -26.41 -1.29
C TYR A 484 -12.64 -27.39 -2.46
N GLN A 485 -12.45 -26.96 -3.71
CA GLN A 485 -12.70 -27.82 -4.87
C GLN A 485 -11.68 -28.95 -4.99
N GLN A 486 -10.39 -28.67 -4.90
CA GLN A 486 -9.37 -29.69 -5.15
C GLN A 486 -9.05 -30.55 -3.93
N SER A 487 -9.28 -30.05 -2.70
CA SER A 487 -8.88 -30.75 -1.48
C SER A 487 -10.04 -31.33 -0.68
N ILE A 488 -11.24 -30.69 -0.68
CA ILE A 488 -12.37 -31.09 0.16
C ILE A 488 -13.47 -31.75 -0.69
N HIS A 489 -13.91 -31.08 -1.77
CA HIS A 489 -15.07 -31.50 -2.56
C HIS A 489 -14.84 -31.41 -4.08
N PRO A 490 -14.13 -32.40 -4.68
CA PRO A 490 -13.75 -32.36 -6.10
C PRO A 490 -14.92 -32.23 -7.09
N CYS A 491 -16.08 -32.77 -6.74
CA CYS A 491 -17.30 -32.75 -7.55
C CYS A 491 -18.27 -31.61 -7.18
N ALA A 492 -17.77 -30.51 -6.61
CA ALA A 492 -18.61 -29.39 -6.19
C ALA A 492 -19.36 -28.76 -7.38
N SER A 493 -20.66 -28.47 -7.18
CA SER A 493 -21.47 -27.81 -8.20
C SER A 493 -21.04 -26.37 -8.43
N GLN A 494 -21.25 -25.84 -9.63
CA GLN A 494 -20.96 -24.43 -9.96
C GLN A 494 -21.71 -23.45 -9.04
N ARG A 495 -22.91 -23.82 -8.57
CA ARG A 495 -23.69 -23.03 -7.62
C ARG A 495 -23.01 -22.98 -6.25
N SER A 496 -22.49 -24.11 -5.74
CA SER A 496 -21.74 -24.18 -4.48
C SER A 496 -20.47 -23.34 -4.56
N LEU A 497 -19.69 -23.50 -5.63
CA LEU A 497 -18.46 -22.72 -5.87
C LEU A 497 -18.72 -21.22 -5.85
N LYS A 498 -19.82 -20.77 -6.48
CA LYS A 498 -20.24 -19.36 -6.51
C LYS A 498 -20.54 -18.83 -5.10
N TRP A 499 -21.35 -19.54 -4.30
CA TRP A 499 -21.71 -19.09 -2.96
C TRP A 499 -20.52 -19.08 -2.00
N ILE A 500 -19.63 -20.06 -2.11
CA ILE A 500 -18.40 -20.11 -1.29
C ILE A 500 -17.46 -18.98 -1.72
N SER A 501 -17.34 -18.64 -3.01
CA SER A 501 -16.58 -17.48 -3.47
C SER A 501 -17.12 -16.19 -2.83
N TYR A 502 -18.42 -15.98 -2.83
CA TYR A 502 -19.05 -14.80 -2.25
C TYR A 502 -18.82 -14.73 -0.73
N GLY A 503 -19.04 -15.85 -0.02
CA GLY A 503 -18.81 -15.93 1.42
C GLY A 503 -17.34 -15.69 1.81
N THR A 504 -16.40 -16.23 1.03
CA THR A 504 -14.96 -16.01 1.26
C THR A 504 -14.58 -14.55 0.99
N THR A 505 -15.07 -13.94 -0.09
CA THR A 505 -14.84 -12.52 -0.39
C THR A 505 -15.33 -11.62 0.75
N LEU A 506 -16.55 -11.87 1.25
CA LEU A 506 -17.11 -11.13 2.39
C LEU A 506 -16.26 -11.30 3.66
N LEU A 507 -15.88 -12.54 3.99
CA LEU A 507 -15.07 -12.84 5.16
C LEU A 507 -13.72 -12.11 5.13
N ILE A 508 -13.04 -12.13 3.97
CA ILE A 508 -11.75 -11.44 3.80
C ILE A 508 -11.93 -9.93 4.00
N GLY A 509 -12.98 -9.35 3.40
CA GLY A 509 -13.30 -7.93 3.57
C GLY A 509 -13.54 -7.56 5.04
N LEU A 510 -14.26 -8.39 5.79
CA LEU A 510 -14.46 -8.18 7.23
C LEU A 510 -13.15 -8.27 8.01
N ILE A 511 -12.30 -9.27 7.75
CA ILE A 511 -10.98 -9.40 8.41
C ILE A 511 -10.14 -8.15 8.16
N ALA A 512 -10.08 -7.65 6.92
CA ALA A 512 -9.33 -6.45 6.58
C ALA A 512 -9.91 -5.19 7.27
N THR A 513 -11.24 -5.08 7.36
CA THR A 513 -11.92 -3.99 8.07
C THR A 513 -11.58 -3.97 9.55
N PHE A 514 -11.65 -5.14 10.21
CA PHE A 514 -11.26 -5.24 11.62
C PHE A 514 -9.79 -4.91 11.85
N GLY A 515 -8.89 -5.36 10.96
CA GLY A 515 -7.48 -5.03 11.03
C GLY A 515 -7.19 -3.53 10.88
N ALA A 516 -8.03 -2.80 10.14
CA ALA A 516 -7.89 -1.37 9.91
C ALA A 516 -8.54 -0.47 10.99
N LEU A 517 -9.24 -1.04 11.99
CA LEU A 517 -9.81 -0.25 13.08
C LEU A 517 -8.75 0.48 13.93
N TYR A 518 -7.55 -0.08 14.00
CA TYR A 518 -6.40 0.49 14.71
C TYR A 518 -5.27 0.74 13.69
N PRO A 519 -5.28 1.86 12.99
CA PRO A 519 -4.29 2.11 11.94
C PRO A 519 -2.89 2.24 12.55
N PRO A 520 -1.92 1.44 12.09
CA PRO A 520 -0.53 1.62 12.51
C PRO A 520 0.07 2.89 11.88
N GLN A 521 1.08 3.44 12.52
CA GLN A 521 1.89 4.50 11.91
C GLN A 521 2.71 3.90 10.74
N PHE A 522 2.93 4.70 9.68
CA PHE A 522 3.68 4.31 8.49
C PHE A 522 3.16 3.01 7.83
N LEU A 523 2.07 3.14 7.09
CA LEU A 523 1.45 2.05 6.33
C LEU A 523 2.45 1.27 5.45
N GLN A 524 3.53 1.93 5.04
CA GLN A 524 4.57 1.33 4.23
C GLN A 524 5.29 0.15 4.92
N TYR A 525 5.44 0.16 6.24
CA TYR A 525 6.12 -0.94 6.94
C TYR A 525 5.34 -2.25 6.85
N ILE A 526 4.01 -2.20 6.91
CA ILE A 526 3.17 -3.39 6.71
C ILE A 526 3.30 -3.91 5.27
N ILE A 527 3.35 -3.01 4.29
CA ILE A 527 3.48 -3.36 2.87
C ILE A 527 4.85 -3.98 2.58
N VAL A 528 5.91 -3.43 3.18
CA VAL A 528 7.26 -4.00 3.10
C VAL A 528 7.30 -5.39 3.76
N PHE A 529 6.76 -5.53 4.96
CA PHE A 529 6.68 -6.82 5.67
C PHE A 529 5.94 -7.88 4.84
N THR A 530 4.76 -7.56 4.36
CA THR A 530 3.93 -8.53 3.63
C THR A 530 4.46 -8.80 2.23
N GLY A 531 4.94 -7.78 1.52
CA GLY A 531 5.55 -7.91 0.20
C GLY A 531 6.85 -8.74 0.23
N GLY A 532 7.71 -8.48 1.22
CA GLY A 532 8.91 -9.27 1.48
C GLY A 532 8.57 -10.72 1.85
N GLY A 533 7.59 -10.93 2.73
CA GLY A 533 7.12 -12.26 3.13
C GLY A 533 6.61 -13.07 1.93
N LEU A 534 5.81 -12.46 1.04
CA LEU A 534 5.37 -13.10 -0.19
C LEU A 534 6.54 -13.46 -1.11
N ALA A 535 7.52 -12.58 -1.26
CA ALA A 535 8.68 -12.84 -2.10
C ALA A 535 9.50 -14.05 -1.61
N VAL A 536 9.82 -14.10 -0.32
CA VAL A 536 10.62 -15.20 0.24
C VAL A 536 9.87 -16.52 0.21
N ALA A 537 8.54 -16.49 0.29
CA ALA A 537 7.71 -17.68 0.22
C ALA A 537 7.50 -18.19 -1.21
N PHE A 538 7.41 -17.32 -2.22
CA PHE A 538 6.95 -17.72 -3.55
C PHE A 538 8.00 -17.58 -4.66
N LEU A 539 8.91 -16.59 -4.61
CA LEU A 539 9.81 -16.31 -5.73
C LEU A 539 10.73 -17.49 -6.06
N ALA A 540 11.46 -18.00 -5.07
CA ALA A 540 12.39 -19.12 -5.29
C ALA A 540 11.65 -20.43 -5.64
N PRO A 541 10.62 -20.90 -4.91
CA PRO A 541 9.90 -22.13 -5.26
C PRO A 541 9.27 -22.08 -6.65
N VAL A 542 8.69 -20.95 -7.05
CA VAL A 542 8.09 -20.81 -8.38
C VAL A 542 9.17 -20.76 -9.46
N ALA A 543 10.18 -19.89 -9.31
CA ALA A 543 11.24 -19.75 -10.30
C ALA A 543 12.02 -21.07 -10.49
N LEU A 544 12.46 -21.70 -9.41
CA LEU A 544 13.16 -23.00 -9.49
C LEU A 544 12.22 -24.09 -10.04
N GLY A 545 10.94 -24.08 -9.66
CA GLY A 545 9.94 -25.04 -10.16
C GLY A 545 9.74 -25.00 -11.67
N ILE A 546 9.77 -23.79 -12.28
CA ILE A 546 9.55 -23.63 -13.73
C ILE A 546 10.83 -23.67 -14.57
N TYR A 547 12.01 -23.51 -13.97
CA TYR A 547 13.30 -23.47 -14.70
C TYR A 547 14.22 -24.64 -14.41
N TRP A 548 14.13 -25.26 -13.22
CA TRP A 548 15.05 -26.32 -12.80
C TRP A 548 14.34 -27.69 -12.75
N PRO A 549 14.57 -28.60 -13.75
CA PRO A 549 13.90 -29.90 -13.83
C PRO A 549 14.11 -30.79 -12.60
N ARG A 550 15.31 -30.74 -11.99
CA ARG A 550 15.63 -31.55 -10.81
C ARG A 550 14.95 -31.09 -9.53
N PHE A 551 14.50 -29.83 -9.49
CA PHE A 551 13.85 -29.26 -8.31
C PHE A 551 12.58 -30.03 -7.98
N ASN A 552 12.51 -30.61 -6.77
CA ASN A 552 11.48 -31.56 -6.36
C ASN A 552 10.58 -31.03 -5.23
N LYS A 553 9.62 -31.83 -4.79
CA LYS A 553 8.65 -31.50 -3.74
C LYS A 553 9.31 -31.07 -2.43
N SER A 554 10.32 -31.79 -1.96
CA SER A 554 11.01 -31.47 -0.71
C SER A 554 11.82 -30.19 -0.82
N GLY A 555 12.45 -29.97 -1.97
CA GLY A 555 13.09 -28.69 -2.30
C GLY A 555 12.10 -27.52 -2.22
N ALA A 556 10.91 -27.67 -2.78
CA ALA A 556 9.90 -26.61 -2.76
C ALA A 556 9.37 -26.33 -1.33
N ILE A 557 9.11 -27.35 -0.53
CA ILE A 557 8.66 -27.19 0.87
C ILE A 557 9.74 -26.54 1.71
N MET A 558 11.01 -27.01 1.60
CA MET A 558 12.13 -26.45 2.34
C MET A 558 12.46 -25.01 1.90
N SER A 559 12.38 -24.71 0.61
CA SER A 559 12.54 -23.35 0.06
C SER A 559 11.53 -22.40 0.69
N MET A 560 10.25 -22.72 0.60
CA MET A 560 9.16 -21.90 1.15
C MET A 560 9.24 -21.79 2.68
N GLY A 561 9.45 -22.93 3.37
CA GLY A 561 9.49 -22.98 4.83
C GLY A 561 10.69 -22.23 5.41
N LEU A 562 11.91 -22.53 4.94
CA LEU A 562 13.13 -21.90 5.48
C LEU A 562 13.15 -20.39 5.17
N GLY A 563 12.72 -20.00 3.97
CA GLY A 563 12.62 -18.60 3.61
C GLY A 563 11.74 -17.80 4.56
N ILE A 564 10.49 -18.27 4.77
CA ILE A 564 9.54 -17.56 5.63
C ILE A 564 9.94 -17.60 7.11
N ILE A 565 10.54 -18.72 7.58
CA ILE A 565 11.01 -18.85 8.96
C ILE A 565 12.14 -17.84 9.23
N VAL A 566 13.17 -17.77 8.38
CA VAL A 566 14.26 -16.81 8.58
C VAL A 566 13.76 -15.39 8.52
N TYR A 567 12.88 -15.08 7.57
CA TYR A 567 12.26 -13.77 7.44
C TYR A 567 11.48 -13.36 8.70
N ALA A 568 10.57 -14.23 9.15
CA ALA A 568 9.74 -13.99 10.34
C ALA A 568 10.57 -13.90 11.63
N LEU A 569 11.63 -14.72 11.77
CA LEU A 569 12.52 -14.68 12.93
C LEU A 569 13.23 -13.33 13.06
N LEU A 570 13.69 -12.72 11.97
CA LEU A 570 14.35 -11.42 12.02
C LEU A 570 13.40 -10.30 12.47
N TYR A 571 12.12 -10.36 12.11
CA TYR A 571 11.10 -9.46 12.63
C TYR A 571 10.74 -9.76 14.10
N LEU A 572 10.61 -11.05 14.46
CA LEU A 572 10.29 -11.45 15.83
C LEU A 572 11.41 -11.06 16.81
N ILE A 573 12.67 -11.28 16.43
CA ILE A 573 13.82 -10.87 17.23
C ILE A 573 13.84 -9.34 17.38
N GLY A 574 13.56 -8.59 16.30
CA GLY A 574 13.43 -7.14 16.35
C GLY A 574 12.35 -6.70 17.33
N PHE A 575 11.17 -7.31 17.26
CA PHE A 575 10.06 -7.03 18.18
C PHE A 575 10.43 -7.28 19.65
N ILE A 576 11.11 -8.40 19.94
CA ILE A 576 11.54 -8.75 21.32
C ILE A 576 12.58 -7.78 21.86
N ILE A 577 13.55 -7.33 21.02
CA ILE A 577 14.67 -6.50 21.46
C ILE A 577 14.27 -5.02 21.53
N LEU A 578 13.51 -4.54 20.52
CA LEU A 578 13.22 -3.11 20.35
C LEU A 578 11.82 -2.72 20.83
N ASN A 579 10.99 -3.69 21.20
CA ASN A 579 9.57 -3.52 21.51
C ASN A 579 8.80 -2.75 20.42
N ASP A 580 9.21 -2.92 19.16
CA ASP A 580 8.64 -2.31 17.96
C ASP A 580 8.70 -3.29 16.79
N ILE A 581 7.87 -3.08 15.75
CA ILE A 581 7.79 -3.92 14.54
C ILE A 581 9.03 -3.76 13.63
N THR A 582 10.05 -3.03 14.04
CA THR A 582 11.30 -2.87 13.30
C THR A 582 12.15 -4.15 13.34
N PRO A 583 12.52 -4.71 12.19
CA PRO A 583 13.29 -5.95 12.16
C PRO A 583 14.76 -5.74 12.51
N VAL A 584 15.41 -6.79 13.00
CA VAL A 584 16.87 -6.84 13.06
C VAL A 584 17.41 -6.96 11.64
N ARG A 585 18.46 -6.18 11.33
CA ARG A 585 19.09 -6.09 10.01
C ARG A 585 20.55 -6.55 10.08
N PRO A 586 20.82 -7.86 10.02
CA PRO A 586 22.19 -8.35 10.02
C PRO A 586 22.98 -7.74 8.84
N LEU A 587 24.19 -7.27 9.10
CA LEU A 587 25.03 -6.53 8.13
C LEU A 587 24.35 -5.27 7.53
N GLY A 588 23.32 -4.74 8.18
CA GLY A 588 22.52 -3.61 7.69
C GLY A 588 21.58 -3.95 6.52
N LEU A 589 21.43 -5.25 6.15
CA LEU A 589 20.56 -5.68 5.07
C LEU A 589 19.15 -5.98 5.57
N ASP A 590 18.15 -5.70 4.72
CA ASP A 590 16.74 -6.00 5.01
C ASP A 590 16.50 -7.51 5.13
N PRO A 591 15.56 -7.95 6.00
CA PRO A 591 15.17 -9.36 6.14
C PRO A 591 14.82 -10.07 4.85
N LEU A 592 14.28 -9.36 3.84
CA LEU A 592 13.98 -9.91 2.53
C LEU A 592 15.20 -10.60 1.89
N ILE A 593 16.38 -9.98 1.98
CA ILE A 593 17.61 -10.54 1.37
C ILE A 593 17.96 -11.87 2.05
N TRP A 594 17.96 -11.89 3.39
CA TRP A 594 18.28 -13.09 4.17
C TRP A 594 17.25 -14.20 3.99
N GLY A 595 15.97 -13.86 4.02
CA GLY A 595 14.89 -14.80 3.77
C GLY A 595 14.92 -15.38 2.35
N PHE A 596 15.23 -14.57 1.34
CA PHE A 596 15.36 -15.04 -0.04
C PHE A 596 16.59 -15.97 -0.23
N LEU A 597 17.73 -15.63 0.35
CA LEU A 597 18.92 -16.51 0.36
C LEU A 597 18.61 -17.83 1.08
N ALA A 598 17.94 -17.78 2.22
CA ALA A 598 17.53 -18.97 2.94
C ALA A 598 16.54 -19.83 2.12
N SER A 599 15.64 -19.20 1.38
CA SER A 599 14.71 -19.88 0.46
C SER A 599 15.47 -20.62 -0.66
N LEU A 600 16.47 -19.97 -1.27
CA LEU A 600 17.32 -20.61 -2.30
C LEU A 600 18.11 -21.79 -1.73
N ILE A 601 18.76 -21.60 -0.57
CA ILE A 601 19.55 -22.63 0.10
C ILE A 601 18.68 -23.82 0.50
N GLY A 602 17.51 -23.56 1.11
CA GLY A 602 16.54 -24.58 1.47
C GLY A 602 16.05 -25.38 0.28
N GLY A 603 15.78 -24.68 -0.83
CA GLY A 603 15.41 -25.32 -2.09
C GLY A 603 16.50 -26.23 -2.67
N TRP A 604 17.75 -25.77 -2.61
CA TRP A 604 18.90 -26.54 -3.07
C TRP A 604 19.11 -27.79 -2.19
N ILE A 605 19.21 -27.63 -0.87
CA ILE A 605 19.39 -28.73 0.07
C ILE A 605 18.26 -29.75 -0.06
N GLY A 606 16.98 -29.31 -0.01
CA GLY A 606 15.82 -30.21 -0.07
C GLY A 606 15.76 -31.02 -1.36
N THR A 607 16.24 -30.45 -2.48
CA THR A 607 16.28 -31.15 -3.76
C THR A 607 17.26 -32.31 -3.77
N TYR A 608 18.42 -32.16 -3.12
CA TYR A 608 19.45 -33.21 -3.10
C TYR A 608 19.26 -34.27 -2.01
N LEU A 609 18.41 -33.98 -1.01
CA LEU A 609 18.12 -34.94 0.09
C LEU A 609 17.06 -35.99 -0.28
N THR A 610 16.35 -35.82 -1.38
CA THR A 610 15.21 -36.67 -1.72
C THR A 610 15.18 -37.05 -3.22
N GLY A 611 14.30 -38.02 -3.57
CA GLY A 611 14.24 -38.61 -4.90
C GLY A 611 13.79 -37.68 -6.03
N SER A 612 13.87 -38.19 -7.26
CA SER A 612 13.54 -37.48 -8.51
C SER A 612 12.03 -37.27 -8.70
N ASN A 613 11.69 -36.30 -9.55
CA ASN A 613 10.32 -36.07 -10.01
C ASN A 613 9.82 -37.18 -10.97
N SER A 614 8.51 -37.34 -11.14
CA SER A 614 7.93 -38.23 -12.16
C SER A 614 8.25 -37.76 -13.56
N GLU A 615 8.44 -38.69 -14.50
CA GLU A 615 8.71 -38.36 -15.92
C GLU A 615 7.53 -37.61 -16.55
N GLU A 616 6.29 -37.98 -16.19
CA GLU A 616 5.07 -37.34 -16.66
C GLU A 616 5.04 -35.84 -16.33
N VAL A 617 5.38 -35.47 -15.08
CA VAL A 617 5.48 -34.06 -14.66
C VAL A 617 6.58 -33.33 -15.41
N LEU A 618 7.74 -33.98 -15.61
CA LEU A 618 8.85 -33.37 -16.34
C LEU A 618 8.49 -33.10 -17.80
N GLU A 619 7.79 -34.02 -18.46
CA GLU A 619 7.30 -33.82 -19.83
C GLU A 619 6.25 -32.69 -19.90
N LYS A 620 5.28 -32.67 -18.97
CA LYS A 620 4.25 -31.65 -18.87
C LYS A 620 4.83 -30.23 -18.70
N PHE A 621 5.89 -30.07 -17.90
CA PHE A 621 6.47 -28.76 -17.59
C PHE A 621 7.62 -28.35 -18.52
N PHE A 622 8.45 -29.29 -18.97
CA PHE A 622 9.68 -29.04 -19.73
C PHE A 622 9.67 -29.61 -21.15
N GLY A 623 8.66 -30.41 -21.53
CA GLY A 623 8.51 -30.98 -22.87
C GLY A 623 8.39 -29.94 -23.98
N LYS A 624 8.40 -30.39 -25.26
CA LYS A 624 8.41 -29.52 -26.46
C LYS A 624 7.32 -28.46 -26.43
N PRO A 625 7.58 -27.23 -26.96
CA PRO A 625 6.59 -26.18 -27.01
C PRO A 625 5.37 -26.64 -27.83
N LEU A 626 4.16 -26.34 -27.33
CA LEU A 626 2.94 -26.47 -28.09
C LEU A 626 3.05 -25.64 -29.37
N PRO A 627 2.60 -26.15 -30.55
CA PRO A 627 2.53 -25.34 -31.75
C PRO A 627 1.71 -24.08 -31.43
N THR A 628 2.27 -22.94 -31.73
CA THR A 628 1.56 -21.65 -31.65
C THR A 628 0.34 -21.77 -32.56
N GLN A 629 -0.86 -21.79 -32.00
CA GLN A 629 -2.04 -21.44 -32.77
C GLN A 629 -1.85 -19.98 -33.17
N ASP A 630 -1.42 -19.77 -34.41
CA ASP A 630 -1.55 -18.50 -35.08
C ASP A 630 -3.06 -18.22 -35.17
N ILE A 631 -3.54 -17.47 -34.20
CA ILE A 631 -4.86 -16.85 -34.30
C ILE A 631 -4.61 -15.61 -35.16
N SER A 632 -4.83 -15.80 -36.46
CA SER A 632 -4.95 -14.76 -37.49
C SER A 632 -6.02 -13.72 -37.11
#